data_b0c9f9d8a774fa323e8b792973ee2007
#
_entry.id   b0c9f9d8a774fa323e8b792973ee2007
#
_cell.length_a   1.000
_cell.length_b   1.000
_cell.length_c   1.000
_cell.angle_alpha   90.00
_cell.angle_beta   90.00
_cell.angle_gamma   90.00
#
_symmetry.space_group_name_H-M   'P 1'
#
loop_
_entity.id
_entity.type
_entity.pdbx_description
1 polymer ?
#
loop_
_entity_poly.entity_id
_entity_poly.type
_entity_poly.pdbx_seq_one_letter_code
_entity_poly.pdbx_strand_id
1 'polypeptide(L)'
;LFFRGTANLGDESGEYLLQSEAFLRGLWFDNVVACYILLLPLAVASISAWFGYYGARLYRGLTIFMGIMYGITFAISASDIPYFEYFFKHLNASIFNWMGYGETTLKMMFGEPAYRWPIFFFVVAVSIFSVFLRRMRKLTVASFEKNRFRSWKSVGGIVVLTALTLWACMFGIRGRMGYNPIRVSAAYYCNNTFLNQLGINPTFNLLRSTLESTKKENKS
;
A
#
# COMPACT_ATOMS: atom_id res chain seq x y z
N LEU A 1 -1.35 -12.74 11.94
CA LEU A 1 -0.55 -13.62 12.80
C LEU A 1 -0.55 -13.14 14.26
N PHE A 2 -0.41 -11.83 14.52
CA PHE A 2 -0.36 -11.26 15.89
C PHE A 2 -1.66 -11.49 16.69
N PHE A 3 -2.81 -11.51 16.04
CA PHE A 3 -4.12 -11.56 16.68
C PHE A 3 -4.81 -12.92 16.61
N ARG A 4 -4.11 -13.98 16.18
CA ARG A 4 -4.71 -15.31 16.04
C ARG A 4 -5.27 -15.87 17.36
N GLY A 5 -4.70 -15.49 18.51
CA GLY A 5 -5.15 -15.93 19.82
C GLY A 5 -6.37 -15.19 20.37
N THR A 6 -6.74 -14.04 19.79
CA THR A 6 -7.90 -13.22 20.23
C THR A 6 -9.16 -13.51 19.42
N ALA A 7 -9.04 -14.22 18.30
CA ALA A 7 -10.18 -14.67 17.53
C ALA A 7 -10.79 -15.90 18.26
N ASN A 8 -11.87 -15.69 18.98
CA ASN A 8 -12.77 -16.76 19.41
C ASN A 8 -13.50 -17.28 18.16
N LEU A 9 -12.77 -18.02 17.36
CA LEU A 9 -13.25 -18.72 16.19
C LEU A 9 -13.91 -19.95 16.75
N GLY A 10 -15.24 -19.93 16.87
CA GLY A 10 -16.00 -21.10 17.25
C GLY A 10 -15.66 -22.29 16.36
N ASP A 11 -15.95 -23.49 16.79
CA ASP A 11 -15.67 -24.79 16.18
C ASP A 11 -16.30 -24.97 14.76
N GLU A 12 -16.13 -23.95 13.88
CA GLU A 12 -16.65 -23.97 12.51
C GLU A 12 -15.66 -24.74 11.62
N SER A 13 -16.11 -25.90 11.14
CA SER A 13 -15.49 -26.61 10.03
C SER A 13 -15.36 -25.68 8.82
N GLY A 14 -14.16 -25.09 8.62
CA GLY A 14 -13.92 -24.07 7.59
C GLY A 14 -13.09 -22.90 8.04
N GLU A 15 -12.64 -22.86 9.29
CA GLU A 15 -11.84 -21.77 9.87
C GLU A 15 -10.63 -21.40 9.01
N TYR A 16 -9.89 -22.36 8.49
CA TYR A 16 -8.73 -22.12 7.63
C TYR A 16 -9.12 -21.48 6.29
N LEU A 17 -10.28 -21.82 5.74
CA LEU A 17 -10.78 -21.22 4.51
C LEU A 17 -11.16 -19.75 4.73
N LEU A 18 -11.83 -19.45 5.84
CA LEU A 18 -12.20 -18.09 6.20
C LEU A 18 -10.95 -17.23 6.46
N GLN A 19 -9.94 -17.75 7.16
CA GLN A 19 -8.68 -17.05 7.36
C GLN A 19 -7.93 -16.80 6.05
N SER A 20 -7.90 -17.78 5.14
CA SER A 20 -7.28 -17.62 3.83
C SER A 20 -8.00 -16.58 2.98
N GLU A 21 -9.32 -16.51 3.04
CA GLU A 21 -10.11 -15.48 2.37
C GLU A 21 -9.82 -14.09 2.94
N ALA A 22 -9.72 -13.92 4.26
CA ALA A 22 -9.31 -12.66 4.88
C ALA A 22 -7.95 -12.20 4.34
N PHE A 23 -6.98 -13.12 4.25
CA PHE A 23 -5.65 -12.83 3.73
C PHE A 23 -5.69 -12.43 2.25
N LEU A 24 -6.45 -13.14 1.41
CA LEU A 24 -6.62 -12.80 0.00
C LEU A 24 -7.26 -11.42 -0.19
N ARG A 25 -8.25 -11.08 0.64
CA ARG A 25 -8.85 -9.75 0.64
C ARG A 25 -7.85 -8.67 1.07
N GLY A 26 -7.03 -8.94 2.07
CA GLY A 26 -5.92 -8.07 2.46
C GLY A 26 -4.97 -7.80 1.30
N LEU A 27 -4.50 -8.85 0.62
CA LEU A 27 -3.66 -8.72 -0.58
C LEU A 27 -4.36 -7.92 -1.70
N TRP A 28 -5.66 -8.07 -1.84
CA TRP A 28 -6.42 -7.30 -2.81
C TRP A 28 -6.39 -5.81 -2.50
N PHE A 29 -6.63 -5.40 -1.25
CA PHE A 29 -6.52 -4.00 -0.83
C PHE A 29 -5.07 -3.48 -0.90
N ASP A 30 -4.08 -4.31 -0.56
CA ASP A 30 -2.66 -3.97 -0.70
C ASP A 30 -2.30 -3.66 -2.16
N ASN A 31 -2.82 -4.46 -3.11
CA ASN A 31 -2.65 -4.21 -4.53
C ASN A 31 -3.27 -2.88 -4.97
N VAL A 32 -4.44 -2.51 -4.44
CA VAL A 32 -5.06 -1.22 -4.74
C VAL A 32 -4.16 -0.07 -4.27
N VAL A 33 -3.66 -0.12 -3.05
CA VAL A 33 -2.72 0.89 -2.50
C VAL A 33 -1.44 0.94 -3.32
N ALA A 34 -0.88 -0.22 -3.67
CA ALA A 34 0.30 -0.30 -4.52
C ALA A 34 0.08 0.36 -5.89
N CYS A 35 -1.06 0.12 -6.53
CA CYS A 35 -1.41 0.72 -7.81
C CYS A 35 -1.56 2.25 -7.71
N TYR A 36 -2.12 2.79 -6.62
CA TYR A 36 -2.15 4.24 -6.38
C TYR A 36 -0.74 4.84 -6.32
N ILE A 37 0.18 4.19 -5.61
CA ILE A 37 1.56 4.67 -5.47
C ILE A 37 2.32 4.54 -6.80
N LEU A 38 2.15 3.40 -7.51
CA LEU A 38 2.87 3.09 -8.73
C LEU A 38 2.41 3.89 -9.94
N LEU A 39 1.18 4.42 -9.95
CA LEU A 39 0.61 5.13 -11.10
C LEU A 39 1.53 6.27 -11.58
N LEU A 40 1.99 7.12 -10.67
CA LEU A 40 2.85 8.26 -11.00
C LEU A 40 4.24 7.81 -11.50
N PRO A 41 4.98 6.93 -10.80
CA PRO A 41 6.25 6.40 -11.30
C PRO A 41 6.13 5.72 -12.66
N LEU A 42 5.09 4.93 -12.89
CA LEU A 42 4.85 4.26 -14.17
C LEU A 42 4.57 5.26 -15.29
N ALA A 43 3.73 6.26 -15.05
CA ALA A 43 3.44 7.31 -16.04
C ALA A 43 4.71 8.07 -16.42
N VAL A 44 5.49 8.52 -15.42
CA VAL A 44 6.73 9.29 -15.67
C VAL A 44 7.78 8.42 -16.38
N ALA A 45 7.98 7.17 -15.94
CA ALA A 45 8.90 6.25 -16.59
C ALA A 45 8.50 5.94 -18.03
N SER A 46 7.19 5.82 -18.30
CA SER A 46 6.64 5.56 -19.63
C SER A 46 6.86 6.73 -20.58
N ILE A 47 6.53 7.94 -20.13
CA ILE A 47 6.76 9.16 -20.91
C ILE A 47 8.25 9.31 -21.21
N SER A 48 9.11 9.12 -20.21
CA SER A 48 10.55 9.14 -20.37
C SER A 48 11.03 8.13 -21.41
N ALA A 49 10.49 6.91 -21.39
CA ALA A 49 10.81 5.85 -22.35
C ALA A 49 10.38 6.21 -23.78
N TRP A 50 9.23 6.88 -23.97
CA TRP A 50 8.76 7.31 -25.29
C TRP A 50 9.71 8.33 -25.92
N PHE A 51 10.21 9.27 -25.12
CA PHE A 51 11.19 10.26 -25.58
C PHE A 51 12.63 9.71 -25.63
N GLY A 52 12.84 8.45 -25.27
CA GLY A 52 14.19 7.85 -25.24
C GLY A 52 15.11 8.45 -24.18
N TYR A 53 14.55 9.10 -23.17
CA TYR A 53 15.29 9.71 -22.07
C TYR A 53 15.39 8.71 -20.90
N TYR A 54 16.61 8.24 -20.64
CA TYR A 54 16.90 7.25 -19.59
C TYR A 54 17.90 7.81 -18.58
N GLY A 55 17.60 8.99 -18.04
CA GLY A 55 18.49 9.68 -17.11
C GLY A 55 18.56 9.01 -15.74
N ALA A 56 19.76 8.70 -15.26
CA ALA A 56 19.98 8.11 -13.93
C ALA A 56 19.40 8.99 -12.80
N ARG A 57 19.36 10.33 -13.00
CA ARG A 57 18.75 11.29 -12.06
C ARG A 57 17.26 11.09 -11.94
N LEU A 58 16.55 10.89 -13.06
CA LEU A 58 15.11 10.61 -13.10
C LEU A 58 14.78 9.35 -12.30
N TYR A 59 15.45 8.24 -12.62
CA TYR A 59 15.20 6.97 -11.92
C TYR A 59 15.60 7.02 -10.43
N ARG A 60 16.56 7.86 -10.07
CA ARG A 60 16.84 8.14 -8.65
C ARG A 60 15.68 8.86 -7.98
N GLY A 61 15.11 9.88 -8.62
CA GLY A 61 13.94 10.61 -8.13
C GLY A 61 12.73 9.70 -7.94
N LEU A 62 12.41 8.87 -8.94
CA LEU A 62 11.32 7.88 -8.86
C LEU A 62 11.56 6.85 -7.73
N THR A 63 12.80 6.40 -7.55
CA THR A 63 13.15 5.49 -6.44
C THR A 63 12.94 6.12 -5.08
N ILE A 64 13.33 7.40 -4.92
CA ILE A 64 13.14 8.14 -3.66
C ILE A 64 11.64 8.34 -3.41
N PHE A 65 10.88 8.75 -4.42
CA PHE A 65 9.43 8.89 -4.32
C PHE A 65 8.76 7.59 -3.85
N MET A 66 9.08 6.47 -4.50
CA MET A 66 8.55 5.16 -4.11
C MET A 66 8.97 4.80 -2.68
N GLY A 67 10.23 5.06 -2.30
CA GLY A 67 10.72 4.82 -0.95
C GLY A 67 9.96 5.60 0.11
N ILE A 68 9.65 6.87 -0.15
CA ILE A 68 8.88 7.72 0.76
C ILE A 68 7.43 7.21 0.86
N MET A 69 6.76 6.99 -0.27
CA MET A 69 5.34 6.60 -0.28
C MET A 69 5.12 5.24 0.38
N TYR A 70 5.95 4.23 0.06
CA TYR A 70 5.87 2.94 0.72
C TYR A 70 6.33 3.00 2.18
N GLY A 71 7.30 3.87 2.51
CA GLY A 71 7.71 4.12 3.88
C GLY A 71 6.55 4.65 4.74
N ILE A 72 5.75 5.59 4.21
CA ILE A 72 4.52 6.09 4.86
C ILE A 72 3.51 4.95 5.03
N THR A 73 3.29 4.13 3.99
CA THR A 73 2.38 2.98 4.05
C THR A 73 2.80 1.98 5.13
N PHE A 74 4.08 1.65 5.22
CA PHE A 74 4.60 0.78 6.27
C PHE A 74 4.49 1.39 7.66
N ALA A 75 4.70 2.71 7.79
CA ALA A 75 4.52 3.42 9.07
C ALA A 75 3.06 3.37 9.54
N ILE A 76 2.11 3.62 8.63
CA ILE A 76 0.67 3.50 8.92
C ILE A 76 0.35 2.07 9.36
N SER A 77 0.82 1.06 8.63
CA SER A 77 0.57 -0.35 8.96
C SER A 77 1.18 -0.76 10.30
N ALA A 78 2.38 -0.28 10.62
CA ALA A 78 3.02 -0.54 11.90
C ALA A 78 2.29 0.14 13.07
N SER A 79 1.81 1.37 12.87
CA SER A 79 1.04 2.12 13.87
C SER A 79 -0.35 1.53 14.08
N ASP A 80 -0.91 0.89 13.05
CA ASP A 80 -2.23 0.27 13.12
C ASP A 80 -2.26 -0.97 14.03
N ILE A 81 -1.13 -1.68 14.19
CA ILE A 81 -1.07 -2.89 15.01
C ILE A 81 -1.46 -2.60 16.46
N PRO A 82 -0.78 -1.71 17.21
CA PRO A 82 -1.17 -1.39 18.58
C PRO A 82 -2.49 -0.63 18.66
N TYR A 83 -2.81 0.18 17.65
CA TYR A 83 -4.11 0.86 17.59
C TYR A 83 -5.27 -0.13 17.50
N PHE A 84 -5.15 -1.14 16.66
CA PHE A 84 -6.14 -2.20 16.52
C PHE A 84 -6.29 -3.03 17.80
N GLU A 85 -5.17 -3.34 18.45
CA GLU A 85 -5.19 -4.07 19.73
C GLU A 85 -6.01 -3.34 20.80
N TYR A 86 -5.95 -2.02 20.80
CA TYR A 86 -6.63 -1.19 21.80
C TYR A 86 -8.09 -0.88 21.44
N PHE A 87 -8.38 -0.57 20.18
CA PHE A 87 -9.68 -0.07 19.73
C PHE A 87 -10.52 -1.08 18.94
N PHE A 88 -9.97 -2.22 18.56
CA PHE A 88 -10.58 -3.21 17.65
C PHE A 88 -11.08 -2.59 16.33
N LYS A 89 -10.44 -1.53 15.89
CA LYS A 89 -10.71 -0.79 14.65
C LYS A 89 -9.41 -0.33 14.02
N HIS A 90 -9.38 -0.31 12.69
CA HIS A 90 -8.24 0.24 11.95
C HIS A 90 -8.16 1.76 12.05
N LEU A 91 -6.95 2.29 11.86
CA LEU A 91 -6.68 3.72 11.76
C LEU A 91 -7.61 4.37 10.73
N ASN A 92 -8.23 5.49 11.11
CA ASN A 92 -9.15 6.28 10.28
C ASN A 92 -8.88 7.78 10.45
N ALA A 93 -9.66 8.62 9.77
CA ALA A 93 -9.47 10.08 9.78
C ALA A 93 -9.46 10.71 11.19
N SER A 94 -10.04 10.08 12.20
CA SER A 94 -10.04 10.64 13.56
C SER A 94 -8.64 10.75 14.18
N ILE A 95 -7.64 10.04 13.63
CA ILE A 95 -6.26 10.16 14.10
C ILE A 95 -5.70 11.58 13.90
N PHE A 96 -6.17 12.30 12.89
CA PHE A 96 -5.73 13.67 12.66
C PHE A 96 -6.13 14.64 13.79
N ASN A 97 -7.18 14.33 14.54
CA ASN A 97 -7.58 15.10 15.73
C ASN A 97 -6.54 14.99 16.87
N TRP A 98 -5.71 13.95 16.84
CA TRP A 98 -4.67 13.69 17.84
C TRP A 98 -3.28 14.20 17.41
N MET A 99 -3.13 14.73 16.21
CA MET A 99 -1.83 15.24 15.71
C MET A 99 -1.27 16.40 16.53
N GLY A 100 -2.13 17.15 17.24
CA GLY A 100 -1.68 18.18 18.17
C GLY A 100 -0.89 17.66 19.38
N TYR A 101 -0.98 16.37 19.67
CA TYR A 101 -0.31 15.70 20.81
C TYR A 101 0.93 14.90 20.39
N GLY A 102 1.60 15.30 19.31
CA GLY A 102 2.70 14.54 18.71
C GLY A 102 3.84 14.18 19.68
N GLU A 103 4.21 15.10 20.58
CA GLU A 103 5.25 14.83 21.58
C GLU A 103 4.84 13.72 22.56
N THR A 104 3.61 13.76 23.06
CA THR A 104 3.06 12.72 23.95
C THR A 104 2.99 11.37 23.23
N THR A 105 2.56 11.38 21.97
CA THR A 105 2.49 10.16 21.11
C THR A 105 3.87 9.55 20.92
N LEU A 106 4.89 10.36 20.64
CA LEU A 106 6.27 9.87 20.51
C LEU A 106 6.80 9.27 21.80
N LYS A 107 6.56 9.95 22.95
CA LYS A 107 6.95 9.41 24.26
C LYS A 107 6.30 8.07 24.56
N MET A 108 5.01 7.90 24.22
CA MET A 108 4.31 6.63 24.33
C MET A 108 4.90 5.56 23.42
N MET A 109 5.15 5.87 22.14
CA MET A 109 5.72 4.91 21.16
C MET A 109 7.05 4.33 21.60
N PHE A 110 7.92 5.13 22.22
CA PHE A 110 9.23 4.65 22.68
C PHE A 110 9.21 4.12 24.11
N GLY A 111 8.24 4.52 24.94
CA GLY A 111 8.13 4.11 26.34
C GLY A 111 7.41 2.78 26.55
N GLU A 112 6.39 2.51 25.74
CA GLU A 112 5.52 1.34 25.91
C GLU A 112 6.09 0.09 25.22
N PRO A 113 6.18 -1.05 25.92
CA PRO A 113 6.68 -2.30 25.33
C PRO A 113 5.87 -2.81 24.12
N ALA A 114 4.59 -2.51 24.06
CA ALA A 114 3.67 -2.91 22.99
C ALA A 114 4.12 -2.40 21.61
N TYR A 115 4.82 -1.25 21.54
CA TYR A 115 5.28 -0.67 20.27
C TYR A 115 6.61 -1.22 19.77
N ARG A 116 7.36 -1.98 20.58
CA ARG A 116 8.71 -2.47 20.21
C ARG A 116 8.68 -3.38 18.99
N TRP A 117 7.77 -4.33 18.94
CA TRP A 117 7.62 -5.25 17.81
C TRP A 117 7.15 -4.56 16.53
N PRO A 118 6.10 -3.72 16.53
CA PRO A 118 5.71 -2.91 15.38
C PRO A 118 6.85 -2.06 14.83
N ILE A 119 7.62 -1.39 15.69
CA ILE A 119 8.77 -0.58 15.27
C ILE A 119 9.85 -1.46 14.64
N PHE A 120 10.18 -2.61 15.23
CA PHE A 120 11.14 -3.54 14.67
C PHE A 120 10.74 -4.01 13.27
N PHE A 121 9.49 -4.45 13.09
CA PHE A 121 8.99 -4.88 11.78
C PHE A 121 8.96 -3.74 10.77
N PHE A 122 8.63 -2.52 11.18
CA PHE A 122 8.71 -1.33 10.33
C PHE A 122 10.13 -1.11 9.80
N VAL A 123 11.13 -1.11 10.69
CA VAL A 123 12.53 -0.90 10.30
C VAL A 123 13.01 -2.00 9.35
N VAL A 124 12.67 -3.24 9.64
CA VAL A 124 13.01 -4.40 8.78
C VAL A 124 12.35 -4.25 7.40
N ALA A 125 11.06 -3.98 7.35
CA ALA A 125 10.31 -3.83 6.10
C ALA A 125 10.87 -2.70 5.22
N VAL A 126 11.10 -1.52 5.81
CA VAL A 126 11.68 -0.36 5.11
C VAL A 126 13.10 -0.67 4.62
N SER A 127 13.90 -1.38 5.41
CA SER A 127 15.27 -1.76 5.04
C SER A 127 15.27 -2.72 3.85
N ILE A 128 14.50 -3.80 3.92
CA ILE A 128 14.38 -4.79 2.83
C ILE A 128 13.88 -4.09 1.55
N PHE A 129 12.82 -3.28 1.67
CA PHE A 129 12.25 -2.59 0.53
C PHE A 129 13.22 -1.56 -0.07
N SER A 130 13.98 -0.85 0.75
CA SER A 130 15.02 0.09 0.29
C SER A 130 16.14 -0.62 -0.49
N VAL A 131 16.58 -1.77 -0.01
CA VAL A 131 17.56 -2.61 -0.74
C VAL A 131 16.99 -3.10 -2.06
N PHE A 132 15.73 -3.56 -2.06
CA PHE A 132 15.03 -4.00 -3.27
C PHE A 132 14.94 -2.85 -4.31
N LEU A 133 14.49 -1.66 -3.91
CA LEU A 133 14.40 -0.50 -4.80
C LEU A 133 15.75 -0.08 -5.38
N ARG A 134 16.81 -0.08 -4.55
CA ARG A 134 18.18 0.22 -5.01
C ARG A 134 18.66 -0.79 -6.03
N ARG A 135 18.36 -2.09 -5.82
CA ARG A 135 18.75 -3.16 -6.73
C ARG A 135 17.99 -3.05 -8.05
N MET A 136 16.68 -2.83 -8.00
CA MET A 136 15.84 -2.62 -9.19
C MET A 136 16.30 -1.42 -10.02
N ARG A 137 16.60 -0.29 -9.37
CA ARG A 137 17.15 0.88 -10.06
C ARG A 137 18.47 0.57 -10.79
N LYS A 138 19.41 -0.12 -10.13
CA LYS A 138 20.69 -0.50 -10.73
C LYS A 138 20.50 -1.37 -11.98
N LEU A 139 19.61 -2.36 -11.88
CA LEU A 139 19.29 -3.27 -13.01
C LEU A 139 18.65 -2.49 -14.16
N THR A 140 17.71 -1.61 -13.87
CA THR A 140 17.02 -0.80 -14.87
C THR A 140 18.02 0.10 -15.62
N VAL A 141 18.85 0.87 -14.91
CA VAL A 141 19.82 1.77 -15.52
C VAL A 141 20.84 0.99 -16.35
N ALA A 142 21.37 -0.13 -15.85
CA ALA A 142 22.30 -0.99 -16.61
C ALA A 142 21.67 -1.57 -17.88
N SER A 143 20.39 -1.94 -17.84
CA SER A 143 19.67 -2.45 -19.00
C SER A 143 19.53 -1.39 -20.10
N PHE A 144 19.32 -0.13 -19.73
CA PHE A 144 19.23 0.97 -20.69
C PHE A 144 20.56 1.33 -21.34
N GLU A 145 21.66 1.30 -20.58
CA GLU A 145 23.01 1.51 -21.12
C GLU A 145 23.37 0.46 -22.17
N LYS A 146 22.98 -0.79 -21.96
CA LYS A 146 23.24 -1.91 -22.86
C LYS A 146 22.41 -1.83 -24.15
N ASN A 147 21.17 -1.33 -24.08
CA ASN A 147 20.21 -1.32 -25.19
C ASN A 147 20.03 0.07 -25.83
N ARG A 148 21.09 0.83 -25.99
CA ARG A 148 21.06 2.22 -26.52
C ARG A 148 20.60 2.36 -27.96
N PHE A 149 20.67 1.28 -28.78
CA PHE A 149 20.21 1.28 -30.17
C PHE A 149 18.71 0.96 -30.28
N ARG A 150 17.93 1.98 -30.57
CA ARG A 150 16.48 1.92 -30.64
C ARG A 150 16.03 1.64 -32.09
N SER A 151 15.50 0.45 -32.36
CA SER A 151 14.78 0.13 -33.59
C SER A 151 13.34 0.60 -33.54
N TRP A 152 12.74 0.99 -34.67
CA TRP A 152 11.30 1.35 -34.74
C TRP A 152 10.38 0.26 -34.22
N LYS A 153 10.71 -1.01 -34.42
CA LYS A 153 9.98 -2.17 -33.87
C LYS A 153 9.99 -2.17 -32.32
N SER A 154 11.10 -1.77 -31.72
CA SER A 154 11.18 -1.67 -30.24
C SER A 154 10.34 -0.52 -29.67
N VAL A 155 10.14 0.57 -30.42
CA VAL A 155 9.27 1.67 -30.02
C VAL A 155 7.81 1.23 -29.91
N GLY A 156 7.30 0.52 -30.93
CA GLY A 156 5.96 -0.05 -30.92
C GLY A 156 5.74 -0.99 -29.73
N GLY A 157 6.71 -1.87 -29.45
CA GLY A 157 6.68 -2.76 -28.29
C GLY A 157 6.64 -2.01 -26.96
N ILE A 158 7.41 -0.92 -26.80
CA ILE A 158 7.40 -0.09 -25.60
C ILE A 158 6.05 0.59 -25.42
N VAL A 159 5.44 1.14 -26.47
CA VAL A 159 4.12 1.79 -26.41
C VAL A 159 3.05 0.79 -25.97
N VAL A 160 3.02 -0.39 -26.60
CA VAL A 160 2.05 -1.44 -26.22
C VAL A 160 2.24 -1.88 -24.78
N LEU A 161 3.47 -2.18 -24.36
CA LEU A 161 3.75 -2.60 -22.99
C LEU A 161 3.36 -1.52 -21.98
N THR A 162 3.65 -0.27 -22.28
CA THR A 162 3.27 0.89 -21.45
C THR A 162 1.75 1.01 -21.33
N ALA A 163 1.03 0.94 -22.44
CA ALA A 163 -0.42 0.99 -22.44
C ALA A 163 -1.03 -0.13 -21.58
N LEU A 164 -0.52 -1.35 -21.70
CA LEU A 164 -0.95 -2.50 -20.90
C LEU A 164 -0.65 -2.31 -19.41
N THR A 165 0.54 -1.83 -19.05
CA THR A 165 0.91 -1.63 -17.64
C THR A 165 0.11 -0.50 -16.99
N LEU A 166 -0.12 0.62 -17.68
CA LEU A 166 -0.97 1.70 -17.20
C LEU A 166 -2.43 1.26 -17.08
N TRP A 167 -2.93 0.52 -18.07
CA TRP A 167 -4.27 -0.05 -18.02
C TRP A 167 -4.43 -1.02 -16.83
N ALA A 168 -3.49 -1.93 -16.63
CA ALA A 168 -3.49 -2.85 -15.50
C ALA A 168 -3.43 -2.10 -14.16
N CYS A 169 -2.63 -1.03 -14.07
CA CYS A 169 -2.55 -0.19 -12.88
C CYS A 169 -3.88 0.54 -12.60
N MET A 170 -4.52 1.10 -13.63
CA MET A 170 -5.85 1.75 -13.50
C MET A 170 -6.92 0.74 -13.07
N PHE A 171 -6.87 -0.46 -13.63
CA PHE A 171 -7.75 -1.55 -13.22
C PHE A 171 -7.49 -1.98 -11.77
N GLY A 172 -6.22 -2.05 -11.36
CA GLY A 172 -5.81 -2.33 -9.99
C GLY A 172 -6.33 -1.27 -9.00
N ILE A 173 -6.26 0.02 -9.35
CA ILE A 173 -6.83 1.12 -8.54
C ILE A 173 -8.33 0.96 -8.36
N ARG A 174 -9.04 0.56 -9.42
CA ARG A 174 -10.48 0.32 -9.34
C ARG A 174 -10.82 -0.84 -8.40
N GLY A 175 -9.97 -1.84 -8.33
CA GLY A 175 -10.05 -2.98 -7.43
C GLY A 175 -11.18 -3.97 -7.71
N ARG A 176 -12.10 -3.69 -8.65
CA ARG A 176 -13.20 -4.59 -9.02
C ARG A 176 -13.74 -4.29 -10.42
N MET A 177 -14.35 -5.30 -11.06
CA MET A 177 -14.96 -5.15 -12.38
C MET A 177 -16.32 -4.42 -12.38
N GLY A 178 -16.95 -4.20 -11.20
CA GLY A 178 -18.25 -3.54 -11.09
C GLY A 178 -18.23 -2.04 -11.39
N TYR A 179 -19.41 -1.42 -11.49
CA TYR A 179 -19.56 0.02 -11.76
C TYR A 179 -18.88 0.90 -10.73
N ASN A 180 -18.99 0.56 -9.44
CA ASN A 180 -18.37 1.31 -8.35
C ASN A 180 -16.97 0.80 -8.02
N PRO A 181 -16.00 1.68 -7.67
CA PRO A 181 -14.69 1.25 -7.17
C PRO A 181 -14.82 0.50 -5.84
N ILE A 182 -13.79 -0.24 -5.48
CA ILE A 182 -13.74 -0.98 -4.22
C ILE A 182 -13.97 -0.06 -3.02
N ARG A 183 -14.71 -0.55 -2.04
CA ARG A 183 -14.96 0.11 -0.75
C ARG A 183 -14.51 -0.79 0.39
N VAL A 184 -14.32 -0.22 1.58
CA VAL A 184 -13.96 -0.97 2.80
C VAL A 184 -14.96 -2.12 3.06
N SER A 185 -16.24 -1.92 2.73
CA SER A 185 -17.28 -2.96 2.85
C SER A 185 -17.01 -4.24 2.05
N ALA A 186 -16.11 -4.21 1.06
CA ALA A 186 -15.70 -5.42 0.33
C ALA A 186 -14.86 -6.38 1.18
N ALA A 187 -14.36 -5.94 2.34
CA ALA A 187 -13.69 -6.81 3.31
C ALA A 187 -14.67 -7.68 4.10
N TYR A 188 -15.95 -7.29 4.19
CA TYR A 188 -16.97 -8.00 4.95
C TYR A 188 -17.51 -9.17 4.13
N TYR A 189 -17.21 -10.39 4.53
CA TYR A 189 -17.57 -11.61 3.81
C TYR A 189 -18.12 -12.72 4.72
N CYS A 190 -18.01 -12.58 6.04
CA CYS A 190 -18.51 -13.54 7.02
C CYS A 190 -19.13 -12.85 8.24
N ASN A 191 -19.75 -13.63 9.11
CA ASN A 191 -20.38 -13.13 10.33
C ASN A 191 -19.35 -12.79 11.44
N ASN A 192 -18.08 -13.18 11.27
CA ASN A 192 -17.04 -12.90 12.25
C ASN A 192 -16.45 -11.51 12.01
N THR A 193 -16.70 -10.59 12.92
CA THR A 193 -16.24 -9.19 12.83
C THR A 193 -14.71 -9.09 12.80
N PHE A 194 -14.00 -9.95 13.52
CA PHE A 194 -12.54 -9.93 13.56
C PHE A 194 -11.94 -10.32 12.20
N LEU A 195 -12.42 -11.40 11.56
CA LEU A 195 -11.96 -11.82 10.25
C LEU A 195 -12.24 -10.77 9.17
N ASN A 196 -13.39 -10.11 9.25
CA ASN A 196 -13.74 -9.02 8.34
C ASN A 196 -12.79 -7.82 8.50
N GLN A 197 -12.36 -7.51 9.71
CA GLN A 197 -11.36 -6.46 9.96
C GLN A 197 -9.96 -6.89 9.48
N LEU A 198 -9.58 -8.14 9.67
CA LEU A 198 -8.25 -8.65 9.28
C LEU A 198 -7.95 -8.49 7.78
N GLY A 199 -8.98 -8.48 6.94
CA GLY A 199 -8.87 -8.27 5.49
C GLY A 199 -8.76 -6.80 5.06
N ILE A 200 -8.79 -5.83 5.97
CA ILE A 200 -8.73 -4.41 5.63
C ILE A 200 -7.28 -3.92 5.65
N ASN A 201 -6.85 -3.24 4.57
CA ASN A 201 -5.57 -2.53 4.59
C ASN A 201 -5.71 -1.20 5.33
N PRO A 202 -4.88 -0.92 6.38
CA PRO A 202 -4.97 0.29 7.19
C PRO A 202 -4.80 1.58 6.38
N THR A 203 -3.87 1.59 5.42
CA THR A 203 -3.62 2.76 4.55
C THR A 203 -4.83 3.06 3.68
N PHE A 204 -5.46 2.02 3.10
CA PHE A 204 -6.69 2.18 2.33
C PHE A 204 -7.84 2.72 3.20
N ASN A 205 -7.99 2.18 4.42
CA ASN A 205 -9.02 2.63 5.37
C ASN A 205 -8.82 4.09 5.77
N LEU A 206 -7.59 4.49 6.10
CA LEU A 206 -7.25 5.86 6.43
C LEU A 206 -7.52 6.81 5.26
N LEU A 207 -7.09 6.46 4.05
CA LEU A 207 -7.32 7.27 2.84
C LEU A 207 -8.82 7.46 2.59
N ARG A 208 -9.61 6.39 2.66
CA ARG A 208 -11.05 6.44 2.42
C ARG A 208 -11.79 7.25 3.47
N SER A 209 -11.51 7.02 4.74
CA SER A 209 -12.15 7.77 5.83
C SER A 209 -11.83 9.27 5.77
N THR A 210 -10.60 9.64 5.38
CA THR A 210 -10.20 11.04 5.18
C THR A 210 -10.97 11.68 4.02
N LEU A 211 -11.08 10.99 2.88
CA LEU A 211 -11.85 11.49 1.74
C LEU A 211 -13.34 11.66 2.06
N GLU A 212 -13.90 10.79 2.90
CA GLU A 212 -15.30 10.87 3.32
C GLU A 212 -15.54 11.98 4.33
N SER A 213 -14.61 12.22 5.27
CA SER A 213 -14.70 13.34 6.23
C SER A 213 -14.63 14.69 5.52
N THR A 214 -13.69 14.88 4.60
CA THR A 214 -13.56 16.09 3.80
C THR A 214 -14.81 16.38 2.95
N LYS A 215 -15.43 15.31 2.40
CA LYS A 215 -16.68 15.49 1.65
C LYS A 215 -17.88 15.90 2.51
N LYS A 216 -17.90 15.52 3.77
CA LYS A 216 -18.94 15.93 4.73
C LYS A 216 -18.75 17.38 5.13
N GLU A 217 -17.52 17.80 5.43
CA GLU A 217 -17.21 19.20 5.74
C GLU A 217 -17.57 20.16 4.61
N ASN A 218 -17.30 19.80 3.36
CA ASN A 218 -17.63 20.63 2.20
C ASN A 218 -19.14 20.69 1.87
N LYS A 219 -19.98 19.92 2.58
CA LYS A 219 -21.46 19.92 2.36
C LYS A 219 -22.23 20.55 3.50
N SER A 220 -21.59 20.87 4.61
CA SER A 220 -22.15 21.64 5.74
C SER A 220 -21.85 23.12 5.56
#